data_403e00df794a76dd35a69867dc1e79b9
#
_entry.id   403e00df794a76dd35a69867dc1e79b9
#
_cell.length_a   1.000
_cell.length_b   1.000
_cell.length_c   1.000
_cell.angle_alpha   90.00
_cell.angle_beta   90.00
_cell.angle_gamma   90.00
#
_symmetry.space_group_name_H-M   'P 1'
#
loop_
_entity.id
_entity.type
_entity.pdbx_description
1 polymer ?
#
loop_
_entity_poly.entity_id
_entity_poly.type
_entity_poly.pdbx_seq_one_letter_code
_entity_poly.pdbx_strand_id
1 'polypeptide(L)'
;LSEMMQMAEQMQNADPFRFRKALSGPGMHLICEIKKASPSKGLIASDFPYLDIARDYEEAGADAISVLTEPDYFKGDIRYLREIRQSGVKTPLLRKDFTIDEYMIYEAFVNGADCILLICAILNDEKLGKYLSIADKLGLSVITEAHDEEETKRAVDAGAKIIGVNNRN
;
A
#
# COMPACT_ATOMS: atom_id res chain seq x y z
N LEU A 1 3.40 -11.45 -15.93
CA LEU A 1 4.52 -10.68 -15.32
C LEU A 1 5.18 -9.76 -16.36
N SER A 2 5.62 -10.28 -17.52
CA SER A 2 6.38 -9.51 -18.53
C SER A 2 5.60 -8.28 -19.04
N GLU A 3 4.32 -8.40 -19.34
CA GLU A 3 3.48 -7.29 -19.79
C GLU A 3 3.37 -6.19 -18.73
N MET A 4 3.12 -6.56 -17.48
CA MET A 4 3.01 -5.61 -16.37
C MET A 4 4.33 -4.89 -16.09
N MET A 5 5.46 -5.62 -16.19
CA MET A 5 6.80 -5.04 -16.10
C MET A 5 7.05 -4.01 -17.20
N GLN A 6 6.72 -4.35 -18.46
CA GLN A 6 6.87 -3.45 -19.60
C GLN A 6 6.02 -2.17 -19.43
N MET A 7 4.78 -2.31 -18.95
CA MET A 7 3.95 -1.15 -18.64
C MET A 7 4.58 -0.27 -17.56
N ALA A 8 5.10 -0.87 -16.49
CA ALA A 8 5.75 -0.14 -15.41
C ALA A 8 7.03 0.57 -15.86
N GLU A 9 7.85 -0.08 -16.73
CA GLU A 9 9.08 0.51 -17.29
C GLU A 9 8.81 1.72 -18.21
N GLN A 10 7.65 1.73 -18.88
CA GLN A 10 7.24 2.86 -19.72
C GLN A 10 6.67 4.03 -18.90
N MET A 11 6.27 3.79 -17.66
CA MET A 11 5.78 4.82 -16.77
C MET A 11 6.94 5.47 -15.99
N GLN A 12 6.95 6.81 -15.95
CA GLN A 12 7.89 7.55 -15.11
C GLN A 12 7.21 7.87 -13.77
N ASN A 13 7.89 7.54 -12.68
CA ASN A 13 7.47 8.01 -11.36
C ASN A 13 7.96 9.46 -11.17
N ALA A 14 7.04 10.41 -11.33
CA ALA A 14 7.36 11.83 -11.25
C ALA A 14 7.74 12.30 -9.83
N ASP A 15 7.30 11.59 -8.79
CA ASP A 15 7.62 11.88 -7.38
C ASP A 15 7.89 10.58 -6.60
N PRO A 16 9.09 9.99 -6.78
CA PRO A 16 9.46 8.76 -6.09
C PRO A 16 9.37 8.90 -4.58
N PHE A 17 8.90 7.84 -3.93
CA PHE A 17 8.77 7.73 -2.48
C PHE A 17 7.88 8.79 -1.81
N ARG A 18 6.92 9.36 -2.56
CA ARG A 18 6.04 10.42 -2.05
C ARG A 18 5.24 10.02 -0.82
N PHE A 19 4.86 8.74 -0.69
CA PHE A 19 4.19 8.23 0.51
C PHE A 19 5.09 8.37 1.75
N ARG A 20 6.34 7.92 1.67
CA ARG A 20 7.31 8.09 2.76
C ARG A 20 7.58 9.56 3.07
N LYS A 21 7.70 10.40 2.04
CA LYS A 21 7.88 11.84 2.22
C LYS A 21 6.72 12.48 2.98
N ALA A 22 5.49 12.08 2.67
CA ALA A 22 4.29 12.59 3.35
C ALA A 22 4.26 12.24 4.85
N LEU A 23 4.88 11.13 5.25
CA LEU A 23 4.98 10.70 6.64
C LEU A 23 6.29 11.13 7.32
N SER A 24 7.14 11.91 6.65
CA SER A 24 8.46 12.31 7.14
C SER A 24 8.45 13.74 7.64
N GLY A 25 7.82 13.99 8.75
CA GLY A 25 7.78 15.31 9.36
C GLY A 25 7.73 15.22 10.88
N PRO A 26 7.83 16.34 11.59
CA PRO A 26 7.58 16.34 13.02
C PRO A 26 6.09 16.16 13.29
N GLY A 27 5.76 15.36 14.30
CA GLY A 27 4.39 15.16 14.75
C GLY A 27 3.82 13.81 14.33
N MET A 28 2.50 13.70 14.48
CA MET A 28 1.73 12.51 14.13
C MET A 28 1.17 12.68 12.74
N HIS A 29 1.28 11.61 11.94
CA HIS A 29 0.72 11.54 10.61
C HIS A 29 -0.43 10.53 10.56
N LEU A 30 -1.43 10.79 9.73
CA LEU A 30 -2.64 9.99 9.64
C LEU A 30 -2.72 9.28 8.29
N ILE A 31 -2.89 7.95 8.35
CA ILE A 31 -3.26 7.13 7.21
C ILE A 31 -4.73 6.72 7.39
N CYS A 32 -5.59 7.22 6.51
CA CYS A 32 -7.02 6.90 6.52
C CYS A 32 -7.30 5.71 5.61
N GLU A 33 -8.15 4.77 6.07
CA GLU A 33 -8.38 3.52 5.35
C GLU A 33 -9.75 3.46 4.67
N ILE A 34 -9.76 3.12 3.38
CA ILE A 34 -10.95 2.83 2.57
C ILE A 34 -11.15 1.32 2.55
N LYS A 35 -12.19 0.84 3.24
CA LYS A 35 -12.46 -0.59 3.44
C LYS A 35 -13.95 -0.89 3.38
N LYS A 36 -14.35 -1.80 2.49
CA LYS A 36 -15.74 -2.24 2.30
C LYS A 36 -16.18 -3.29 3.30
N ALA A 37 -15.31 -4.23 3.60
CA ALA A 37 -15.58 -5.36 4.49
C ALA A 37 -14.34 -5.78 5.26
N SER A 38 -14.50 -6.55 6.33
CA SER A 38 -13.40 -7.23 7.02
C SER A 38 -13.86 -8.56 7.61
N PRO A 39 -12.95 -9.54 7.80
CA PRO A 39 -13.30 -10.83 8.41
C PRO A 39 -13.96 -10.69 9.78
N SER A 40 -13.55 -9.72 10.58
CA SER A 40 -14.05 -9.52 11.95
C SER A 40 -15.38 -8.78 12.04
N LYS A 41 -15.74 -7.95 11.03
CA LYS A 41 -16.94 -7.12 11.05
C LYS A 41 -17.92 -7.41 9.91
N GLY A 42 -17.55 -8.30 8.99
CA GLY A 42 -18.33 -8.57 7.79
C GLY A 42 -18.40 -7.34 6.86
N LEU A 43 -19.53 -7.15 6.19
CA LEU A 43 -19.77 -5.99 5.33
C LEU A 43 -19.94 -4.73 6.19
N ILE A 44 -19.08 -3.74 5.98
CA ILE A 44 -19.08 -2.48 6.73
C ILE A 44 -20.01 -1.46 6.06
N ALA A 45 -20.02 -1.43 4.71
CA ALA A 45 -20.85 -0.54 3.93
C ALA A 45 -21.48 -1.28 2.74
N SER A 46 -22.81 -1.32 2.67
CA SER A 46 -23.55 -1.86 1.54
C SER A 46 -23.41 -0.96 0.29
N ASP A 47 -23.57 0.34 0.51
CA ASP A 47 -23.16 1.36 -0.44
C ASP A 47 -21.74 1.80 -0.12
N PHE A 48 -20.85 1.73 -1.12
CA PHE A 48 -19.42 1.97 -0.93
C PHE A 48 -18.92 3.04 -1.89
N PRO A 49 -19.19 4.33 -1.59
CA PRO A 49 -18.79 5.47 -2.40
C PRO A 49 -17.30 5.81 -2.18
N TYR A 50 -16.40 4.88 -2.51
CA TYR A 50 -14.96 5.00 -2.23
C TYR A 50 -14.31 6.23 -2.86
N LEU A 51 -14.84 6.77 -3.95
CA LEU A 51 -14.34 8.01 -4.56
C LEU A 51 -14.65 9.23 -3.69
N ASP A 52 -15.85 9.29 -3.14
CA ASP A 52 -16.25 10.39 -2.25
C ASP A 52 -15.50 10.27 -0.92
N ILE A 53 -15.39 9.06 -0.36
CA ILE A 53 -14.59 8.80 0.84
C ILE A 53 -13.13 9.25 0.64
N ALA A 54 -12.54 8.97 -0.52
CA ALA A 54 -11.16 9.37 -0.80
C ALA A 54 -11.00 10.90 -0.85
N ARG A 55 -11.97 11.61 -1.43
CA ARG A 55 -11.99 13.09 -1.45
C ARG A 55 -12.17 13.67 -0.05
N ASP A 56 -13.10 13.11 0.73
CA ASP A 56 -13.34 13.54 2.11
C ASP A 56 -12.08 13.38 2.97
N TYR A 57 -11.32 12.28 2.80
CA TYR A 57 -10.06 12.07 3.49
C TYR A 57 -8.99 13.08 3.06
N GLU A 58 -8.89 13.38 1.77
CA GLU A 58 -7.97 14.40 1.26
C GLU A 58 -8.34 15.79 1.80
N GLU A 59 -9.61 16.17 1.76
CA GLU A 59 -10.10 17.45 2.29
C GLU A 59 -9.92 17.57 3.80
N ALA A 60 -10.04 16.47 4.54
CA ALA A 60 -9.77 16.40 5.97
C ALA A 60 -8.27 16.46 6.32
N GLY A 61 -7.39 16.43 5.32
CA GLY A 61 -5.94 16.55 5.52
C GLY A 61 -5.25 15.24 5.90
N ALA A 62 -5.77 14.08 5.47
CA ALA A 62 -5.06 12.82 5.61
C ALA A 62 -3.70 12.87 4.90
N ASP A 63 -2.63 12.44 5.56
CA ASP A 63 -1.28 12.40 4.98
C ASP A 63 -1.15 11.31 3.91
N ALA A 64 -1.91 10.22 4.08
CA ALA A 64 -1.99 9.12 3.12
C ALA A 64 -3.34 8.39 3.22
N ILE A 65 -3.69 7.65 2.16
CA ILE A 65 -4.91 6.84 2.11
C ILE A 65 -4.53 5.39 1.85
N SER A 66 -5.00 4.48 2.71
CA SER A 66 -4.89 3.03 2.56
C SER A 66 -6.12 2.51 1.84
N VAL A 67 -5.93 1.80 0.72
CA VAL A 67 -7.02 1.28 -0.11
C VAL A 67 -6.97 -0.25 -0.10
N LEU A 68 -7.98 -0.89 0.46
CA LEU A 68 -8.13 -2.36 0.44
C LEU A 68 -8.42 -2.82 -0.98
N THR A 69 -7.51 -3.64 -1.54
CA THR A 69 -7.65 -4.24 -2.87
C THR A 69 -7.86 -5.75 -2.84
N GLU A 70 -7.68 -6.37 -1.69
CA GLU A 70 -7.85 -7.81 -1.50
C GLU A 70 -9.35 -8.21 -1.67
N PRO A 71 -9.67 -9.13 -2.63
CA PRO A 71 -11.05 -9.36 -3.02
C PRO A 71 -11.81 -10.35 -2.14
N ASP A 72 -11.14 -11.33 -1.55
CA ASP A 72 -11.81 -12.47 -0.92
C ASP A 72 -12.32 -12.13 0.50
N TYR A 73 -11.45 -11.58 1.32
CA TYR A 73 -11.72 -11.30 2.73
C TYR A 73 -12.20 -9.87 2.97
N PHE A 74 -11.72 -8.90 2.18
CA PHE A 74 -12.02 -7.48 2.39
C PHE A 74 -12.95 -6.90 1.33
N LYS A 75 -13.34 -7.70 0.32
CA LYS A 75 -14.19 -7.28 -0.79
C LYS A 75 -13.64 -6.04 -1.52
N GLY A 76 -12.29 -5.98 -1.59
CA GLY A 76 -11.56 -4.96 -2.30
C GLY A 76 -11.50 -5.18 -3.81
N ASP A 77 -10.92 -4.23 -4.51
CA ASP A 77 -10.68 -4.31 -5.96
C ASP A 77 -9.51 -3.41 -6.33
N ILE A 78 -8.59 -3.90 -7.15
CA ILE A 78 -7.43 -3.12 -7.64
C ILE A 78 -7.86 -1.87 -8.40
N ARG A 79 -9.06 -1.88 -9.02
CA ARG A 79 -9.61 -0.73 -9.74
C ARG A 79 -9.80 0.48 -8.86
N TYR A 80 -10.06 0.31 -7.56
CA TYR A 80 -10.24 1.44 -6.63
C TYR A 80 -9.02 2.37 -6.61
N LEU A 81 -7.80 1.83 -6.64
CA LEU A 81 -6.58 2.64 -6.71
C LEU A 81 -6.56 3.53 -7.96
N ARG A 82 -6.78 2.91 -9.13
CA ARG A 82 -6.76 3.60 -10.41
C ARG A 82 -7.83 4.68 -10.49
N GLU A 83 -9.06 4.34 -10.10
CA GLU A 83 -10.20 5.25 -10.19
C GLU A 83 -10.08 6.41 -9.19
N ILE A 84 -9.59 6.17 -7.97
CA ILE A 84 -9.26 7.22 -7.01
C ILE A 84 -8.21 8.16 -7.60
N ARG A 85 -7.14 7.63 -8.19
CA ARG A 85 -6.10 8.46 -8.81
C ARG A 85 -6.65 9.27 -10.00
N GLN A 86 -7.46 8.64 -10.86
CA GLN A 86 -8.09 9.30 -12.00
C GLN A 86 -9.13 10.36 -11.59
N SER A 87 -9.74 10.24 -10.42
CA SER A 87 -10.67 11.25 -9.90
C SER A 87 -10.00 12.56 -9.46
N GLY A 88 -8.66 12.61 -9.49
CA GLY A 88 -7.87 13.80 -9.18
C GLY A 88 -7.32 13.87 -7.77
N VAL A 89 -7.60 12.89 -6.90
CA VAL A 89 -7.05 12.79 -5.55
C VAL A 89 -5.51 12.78 -5.61
N LYS A 90 -4.86 13.70 -4.89
CA LYS A 90 -3.41 13.87 -4.84
C LYS A 90 -2.76 13.19 -3.65
N THR A 91 -3.50 12.93 -2.59
CA THR A 91 -3.00 12.23 -1.40
C THR A 91 -2.32 10.90 -1.77
N PRO A 92 -1.16 10.56 -1.20
CA PRO A 92 -0.47 9.30 -1.48
C PRO A 92 -1.34 8.07 -1.15
N LEU A 93 -1.31 7.06 -2.03
CA LEU A 93 -2.12 5.84 -1.91
C LEU A 93 -1.27 4.63 -1.55
N LEU A 94 -1.70 3.89 -0.52
CA LEU A 94 -1.19 2.57 -0.18
C LEU A 94 -2.11 1.50 -0.77
N ARG A 95 -1.56 0.56 -1.54
CA ARG A 95 -2.23 -0.71 -1.83
C ARG A 95 -2.20 -1.59 -0.58
N LYS A 96 -3.34 -1.78 0.05
CA LYS A 96 -3.50 -2.68 1.22
C LYS A 96 -3.95 -4.05 0.72
N ASP A 97 -3.01 -4.97 0.64
CA ASP A 97 -3.19 -6.31 0.09
C ASP A 97 -2.14 -7.27 0.66
N PHE A 98 -2.31 -8.57 0.47
CA PHE A 98 -1.30 -9.58 0.75
C PHE A 98 -0.36 -9.71 -0.44
N THR A 99 0.73 -8.94 -0.46
CA THR A 99 1.71 -8.97 -1.55
C THR A 99 2.57 -10.22 -1.46
N ILE A 100 2.25 -11.26 -2.24
CA ILE A 100 2.91 -12.58 -2.23
C ILE A 100 3.64 -12.91 -3.53
N ASP A 101 3.46 -12.09 -4.56
CA ASP A 101 4.07 -12.24 -5.87
C ASP A 101 4.58 -10.89 -6.40
N GLU A 102 5.71 -10.90 -7.12
CA GLU A 102 6.29 -9.68 -7.71
C GLU A 102 5.38 -8.99 -8.72
N TYR A 103 4.51 -9.75 -9.41
CA TYR A 103 3.49 -9.19 -10.29
C TYR A 103 2.64 -8.14 -9.58
N MET A 104 2.27 -8.39 -8.31
CA MET A 104 1.44 -7.49 -7.53
C MET A 104 2.10 -6.13 -7.27
N ILE A 105 3.44 -6.09 -7.24
CA ILE A 105 4.20 -4.83 -7.04
C ILE A 105 4.11 -3.96 -8.29
N TYR A 106 4.34 -4.56 -9.47
CA TYR A 106 4.19 -3.86 -10.75
C TYR A 106 2.74 -3.44 -11.00
N GLU A 107 1.79 -4.33 -10.69
CA GLU A 107 0.36 -4.03 -10.79
C GLU A 107 -0.05 -2.86 -9.89
N ALA A 108 0.45 -2.79 -8.65
CA ALA A 108 0.22 -1.66 -7.74
C ALA A 108 0.71 -0.34 -8.37
N PHE A 109 1.92 -0.35 -8.89
CA PHE A 109 2.53 0.82 -9.53
C PHE A 109 1.73 1.31 -10.74
N VAL A 110 1.38 0.40 -11.65
CA VAL A 110 0.61 0.72 -12.87
C VAL A 110 -0.78 1.25 -12.54
N ASN A 111 -1.39 0.80 -11.43
CA ASN A 111 -2.69 1.27 -10.98
C ASN A 111 -2.62 2.51 -10.05
N GLY A 112 -1.45 3.15 -9.92
CA GLY A 112 -1.31 4.45 -9.27
C GLY A 112 -1.11 4.41 -7.75
N ALA A 113 -0.70 3.27 -7.19
CA ALA A 113 -0.22 3.21 -5.82
C ALA A 113 1.12 3.95 -5.66
N ASP A 114 1.33 4.56 -4.51
CA ASP A 114 2.60 5.19 -4.09
C ASP A 114 3.32 4.33 -3.05
N CYS A 115 2.60 3.37 -2.47
CA CYS A 115 3.09 2.48 -1.44
C CYS A 115 2.45 1.10 -1.55
N ILE A 116 3.19 0.07 -1.15
CA ILE A 116 2.70 -1.29 -0.97
C ILE A 116 2.91 -1.77 0.46
N LEU A 117 2.21 -2.83 0.84
CA LEU A 117 2.37 -3.54 2.10
C LEU A 117 3.15 -4.84 1.87
N LEU A 118 4.22 -5.05 2.62
CA LEU A 118 4.88 -6.34 2.77
C LEU A 118 4.71 -6.82 4.21
N ILE A 119 4.39 -8.10 4.41
CA ILE A 119 4.09 -8.68 5.73
C ILE A 119 5.14 -9.74 6.04
N CYS A 120 5.92 -9.53 7.10
CA CYS A 120 6.99 -10.44 7.49
C CYS A 120 6.49 -11.86 7.79
N ALA A 121 5.30 -11.99 8.38
CA ALA A 121 4.72 -13.29 8.73
C ALA A 121 4.46 -14.22 7.52
N ILE A 122 4.26 -13.65 6.31
CA ILE A 122 3.93 -14.43 5.11
C ILE A 122 5.05 -14.46 4.07
N LEU A 123 6.14 -13.73 4.30
CA LEU A 123 7.28 -13.65 3.38
C LEU A 123 8.55 -14.19 4.06
N ASN A 124 9.30 -15.02 3.36
CA ASN A 124 10.66 -15.35 3.77
C ASN A 124 11.64 -14.19 3.44
N ASP A 125 12.85 -14.24 3.98
CA ASP A 125 13.83 -13.15 3.86
C ASP A 125 14.26 -12.89 2.41
N GLU A 126 14.35 -13.93 1.59
CA GLU A 126 14.67 -13.81 0.17
C GLU A 126 13.61 -13.01 -0.59
N LYS A 127 12.33 -13.37 -0.41
CA LYS A 127 11.21 -12.65 -1.02
C LYS A 127 11.10 -11.24 -0.47
N LEU A 128 11.26 -11.05 0.83
CA LEU A 128 11.20 -9.74 1.47
C LEU A 128 12.24 -8.80 0.86
N GLY A 129 13.51 -9.22 0.79
CA GLY A 129 14.58 -8.43 0.18
C GLY A 129 14.37 -8.18 -1.31
N LYS A 130 13.92 -9.20 -2.07
CA LYS A 130 13.59 -9.07 -3.49
C LYS A 130 12.48 -8.04 -3.73
N TYR A 131 11.40 -8.10 -2.97
CA TYR A 131 10.25 -7.23 -3.15
C TYR A 131 10.54 -5.79 -2.75
N LEU A 132 11.31 -5.58 -1.67
CA LEU A 132 11.83 -4.26 -1.31
C LEU A 132 12.67 -3.66 -2.44
N SER A 133 13.55 -4.47 -3.07
CA SER A 133 14.38 -4.02 -4.19
C SER A 133 13.56 -3.66 -5.44
N ILE A 134 12.51 -4.42 -5.76
CA ILE A 134 11.61 -4.12 -6.89
C ILE A 134 10.87 -2.81 -6.62
N ALA A 135 10.30 -2.65 -5.43
CA ALA A 135 9.59 -1.44 -5.05
C ALA A 135 10.49 -0.19 -5.11
N ASP A 136 11.74 -0.33 -4.63
CA ASP A 136 12.73 0.76 -4.66
C ASP A 136 13.04 1.23 -6.08
N LYS A 137 13.24 0.29 -7.02
CA LYS A 137 13.47 0.59 -8.44
C LYS A 137 12.30 1.33 -9.10
N LEU A 138 11.08 1.07 -8.66
CA LEU A 138 9.86 1.74 -9.13
C LEU A 138 9.60 3.07 -8.39
N GLY A 139 10.39 3.40 -7.36
CA GLY A 139 10.15 4.56 -6.51
C GLY A 139 8.92 4.43 -5.62
N LEU A 140 8.43 3.20 -5.39
CA LEU A 140 7.36 2.91 -4.44
C LEU A 140 7.89 2.91 -3.02
N SER A 141 7.14 3.51 -2.10
CA SER A 141 7.34 3.30 -0.67
C SER A 141 6.85 1.91 -0.27
N VAL A 142 7.36 1.40 0.83
CA VAL A 142 6.92 0.10 1.39
C VAL A 142 6.68 0.25 2.88
N ILE A 143 5.48 -0.13 3.34
CA ILE A 143 5.26 -0.44 4.76
C ILE A 143 5.58 -1.92 4.93
N THR A 144 6.55 -2.23 5.79
CA THR A 144 6.88 -3.62 6.16
C THR A 144 6.26 -3.91 7.52
N GLU A 145 5.21 -4.73 7.52
CA GLU A 145 4.45 -5.08 8.71
C GLU A 145 5.15 -6.19 9.50
N ALA A 146 5.27 -5.99 10.80
CA ALA A 146 5.84 -6.92 11.76
C ALA A 146 4.95 -7.03 13.01
N HIS A 147 4.86 -8.24 13.58
CA HIS A 147 4.04 -8.55 14.75
C HIS A 147 4.86 -8.68 16.03
N ASP A 148 6.15 -8.95 15.92
CA ASP A 148 7.04 -9.18 17.04
C ASP A 148 8.45 -8.62 16.80
N GLU A 149 9.34 -8.83 17.76
CA GLU A 149 10.72 -8.35 17.71
C GLU A 149 11.54 -9.06 16.63
N GLU A 150 11.32 -10.37 16.42
CA GLU A 150 12.04 -11.14 15.39
C GLU A 150 11.67 -10.67 13.99
N GLU A 151 10.37 -10.49 13.70
CA GLU A 151 9.91 -9.94 12.44
C GLU A 151 10.40 -8.50 12.23
N THR A 152 10.41 -7.68 13.29
CA THR A 152 10.93 -6.32 13.23
C THR A 152 12.41 -6.33 12.87
N LYS A 153 13.20 -7.21 13.47
CA LYS A 153 14.62 -7.37 13.13
C LYS A 153 14.80 -7.79 11.67
N ARG A 154 14.04 -8.77 11.19
CA ARG A 154 14.06 -9.21 9.78
C ARG A 154 13.75 -8.05 8.83
N ALA A 155 12.76 -7.22 9.15
CA ALA A 155 12.41 -6.05 8.36
C ALA A 155 13.57 -5.03 8.29
N VAL A 156 14.21 -4.74 9.42
CA VAL A 156 15.38 -3.84 9.49
C VAL A 156 16.55 -4.39 8.69
N ASP A 157 16.89 -5.66 8.90
CA ASP A 157 18.00 -6.35 8.22
C ASP A 157 17.77 -6.39 6.68
N ALA A 158 16.53 -6.52 6.24
CA ALA A 158 16.16 -6.46 4.82
C ALA A 158 16.21 -5.03 4.21
N GLY A 159 16.37 -3.99 5.05
CA GLY A 159 16.48 -2.60 4.62
C GLY A 159 15.16 -1.84 4.54
N ALA A 160 14.11 -2.30 5.23
CA ALA A 160 12.84 -1.59 5.34
C ALA A 160 13.03 -0.15 5.84
N LYS A 161 12.28 0.79 5.25
CA LYS A 161 12.34 2.22 5.60
C LYS A 161 11.15 2.68 6.45
N ILE A 162 10.03 1.97 6.38
CA ILE A 162 8.85 2.18 7.20
C ILE A 162 8.46 0.82 7.78
N ILE A 163 8.39 0.72 9.09
CA ILE A 163 7.96 -0.50 9.78
C ILE A 163 6.59 -0.24 10.40
N GLY A 164 5.64 -1.09 10.03
CA GLY A 164 4.31 -1.10 10.60
C GLY A 164 4.22 -2.14 11.72
N VAL A 165 3.96 -1.69 12.94
CA VAL A 165 3.74 -2.62 14.07
C VAL A 165 2.26 -2.99 14.12
N ASN A 166 1.94 -4.28 13.94
CA ASN A 166 0.58 -4.78 14.04
C ASN A 166 0.34 -5.36 15.44
N ASN A 167 -0.49 -4.67 16.23
CA ASN A 167 -0.82 -5.07 17.61
C ASN A 167 -2.06 -5.98 17.71
N ARG A 168 -2.59 -6.47 16.59
CA ARG A 168 -3.68 -7.44 16.62
C ARG A 168 -3.15 -8.85 16.78
N ASN A 169 -3.67 -9.54 17.79
CA ASN A 169 -3.53 -10.98 17.98
C ASN A 169 -4.65 -11.71 17.26
#